data_e7e0507acbaf9f29d6789868455b7c90
#
_entry.id   e7e0507acbaf9f29d6789868455b7c90
#
_cell.length_a   1.000
_cell.length_b   1.000
_cell.length_c   1.000
_cell.angle_alpha   90.00
_cell.angle_beta   90.00
_cell.angle_gamma   90.00
#
_symmetry.space_group_name_H-M   'P 1'
#
loop_
_entity.id
_entity.type
_entity.pdbx_description
1 polymer ?
#
loop_
_entity_poly.entity_id
_entity_poly.type
_entity_poly.pdbx_seq_one_letter_code
_entity_poly.pdbx_strand_id
1 'polypeptide(L)'
;MATTPLKTPKRQTAKSSASKSLASKTHTPKPQASPLARYSAYRQVGDFIFLSGIIAVNPKEGLIIQGFADIPQEAARLIGQTGEFSSDMKIGPILAQSWFVLEQIQKTVEDAGAQMSDVVKLVQYFKNLDHFPLYSRVRNLFFTGVMPTSTV
;
A
#
# COMPACT_ATOMS: atom_id res chain seq x y z
N MET A 1 -24.37 51.89 59.85
CA MET A 1 -23.34 51.51 58.87
C MET A 1 -23.06 50.02 59.08
N ALA A 2 -23.62 49.17 58.24
CA ALA A 2 -23.54 47.75 58.37
C ALA A 2 -22.54 47.22 57.36
N THR A 3 -21.44 46.58 57.77
CA THR A 3 -20.41 45.97 56.97
C THR A 3 -20.77 44.50 56.72
N THR A 4 -21.02 44.18 55.47
CA THR A 4 -21.27 42.82 55.00
C THR A 4 -19.95 42.07 54.80
N PRO A 5 -19.80 40.82 55.30
CA PRO A 5 -18.56 40.03 55.06
C PRO A 5 -18.54 39.35 53.67
N LEU A 6 -17.42 39.40 53.06
CA LEU A 6 -17.08 38.81 51.76
C LEU A 6 -17.08 37.25 51.85
N LYS A 7 -17.83 36.62 50.95
CA LYS A 7 -17.92 35.15 50.80
C LYS A 7 -16.76 34.64 49.94
N THR A 8 -15.91 33.80 50.54
CA THR A 8 -14.82 33.11 49.88
C THR A 8 -15.33 32.04 48.89
N PRO A 9 -14.84 31.92 47.66
CA PRO A 9 -15.27 30.87 46.73
C PRO A 9 -14.64 29.52 47.09
N LYS A 10 -15.46 28.47 47.13
CA LYS A 10 -15.06 27.09 47.33
C LYS A 10 -14.26 26.59 46.13
N ARG A 11 -13.07 26.07 46.39
CA ARG A 11 -12.19 25.36 45.45
C ARG A 11 -12.87 24.08 44.97
N GLN A 12 -13.30 24.03 43.71
CA GLN A 12 -13.74 22.80 43.05
C GLN A 12 -12.52 21.93 42.72
N THR A 13 -12.49 20.75 43.31
CA THR A 13 -11.54 19.69 42.98
C THR A 13 -11.86 19.13 41.62
N ALA A 14 -10.96 19.31 40.62
CA ALA A 14 -11.05 18.73 39.32
C ALA A 14 -10.92 17.21 39.44
N LYS A 15 -11.93 16.49 38.96
CA LYS A 15 -11.89 15.03 38.79
C LYS A 15 -10.90 14.70 37.68
N SER A 16 -9.86 13.95 38.04
CA SER A 16 -8.92 13.30 37.13
C SER A 16 -9.68 12.42 36.13
N SER A 17 -9.68 12.81 34.87
CA SER A 17 -10.14 11.98 33.76
C SER A 17 -9.11 10.89 33.51
N ALA A 18 -9.49 9.64 33.80
CA ALA A 18 -8.72 8.47 33.48
C ALA A 18 -8.51 8.39 31.95
N SER A 19 -7.25 8.51 31.52
CA SER A 19 -6.83 8.24 30.16
C SER A 19 -7.09 6.77 29.86
N LYS A 20 -8.06 6.48 28.99
CA LYS A 20 -8.24 5.16 28.38
C LYS A 20 -6.99 4.86 27.56
N SER A 21 -6.17 3.95 28.04
CA SER A 21 -5.11 3.29 27.28
C SER A 21 -5.73 2.68 26.02
N LEU A 22 -5.37 3.22 24.85
CA LEU A 22 -5.66 2.60 23.56
C LEU A 22 -4.81 1.32 23.49
N ALA A 23 -5.45 0.18 23.72
CA ALA A 23 -4.84 -1.12 23.46
C ALA A 23 -4.52 -1.21 21.97
N SER A 24 -3.24 -1.15 21.64
CA SER A 24 -2.73 -1.42 20.31
C SER A 24 -3.17 -2.83 19.88
N LYS A 25 -4.11 -2.91 18.95
CA LYS A 25 -4.46 -4.18 18.31
C LYS A 25 -3.28 -4.57 17.43
N THR A 26 -2.41 -5.43 17.93
CA THR A 26 -1.39 -6.10 17.11
C THR A 26 -2.10 -7.02 16.13
N HIS A 27 -2.28 -6.54 14.90
CA HIS A 27 -2.81 -7.36 13.82
C HIS A 27 -1.70 -8.33 13.38
N THR A 28 -1.89 -9.62 13.66
CA THR A 28 -0.95 -10.66 13.19
C THR A 28 -1.22 -10.87 11.71
N PRO A 29 -0.23 -10.66 10.82
CA PRO A 29 -0.42 -10.85 9.39
C PRO A 29 -0.82 -12.30 9.10
N LYS A 30 -1.83 -12.48 8.23
CA LYS A 30 -2.21 -13.77 7.68
C LYS A 30 -1.03 -14.34 6.89
N PRO A 31 -0.73 -15.64 6.97
CA PRO A 31 0.39 -16.22 6.21
C PRO A 31 0.15 -16.03 4.72
N GLN A 32 0.87 -15.12 4.13
CA GLN A 32 0.97 -14.94 2.68
C GLN A 32 1.93 -16.01 2.13
N ALA A 33 1.77 -16.37 0.84
CA ALA A 33 2.64 -17.35 0.18
C ALA A 33 4.11 -17.10 0.50
N SER A 34 4.86 -18.17 0.79
CA SER A 34 6.22 -18.11 1.34
C SER A 34 7.10 -17.13 0.57
N PRO A 35 7.55 -16.04 1.18
CA PRO A 35 8.44 -15.10 0.50
C PRO A 35 9.76 -15.77 0.19
N LEU A 36 10.46 -15.27 -0.85
CA LEU A 36 11.81 -15.73 -1.22
C LEU A 36 12.83 -15.65 -0.06
N ALA A 37 12.50 -14.90 1.00
CA ALA A 37 13.25 -14.81 2.24
C ALA A 37 12.28 -14.67 3.44
N ARG A 38 12.77 -14.95 4.65
CA ARG A 38 11.98 -14.81 5.88
C ARG A 38 11.83 -13.33 6.26
N TYR A 39 10.77 -12.68 5.77
CA TYR A 39 10.35 -11.35 6.21
C TYR A 39 8.83 -11.23 6.23
N SER A 40 8.31 -10.28 6.99
CA SER A 40 6.88 -9.99 7.03
C SER A 40 6.47 -9.22 5.77
N ALA A 41 5.27 -9.45 5.25
CA ALA A 41 4.74 -8.69 4.11
C ALA A 41 4.63 -7.20 4.45
N TYR A 42 4.29 -6.88 5.69
CA TYR A 42 4.25 -5.51 6.22
C TYR A 42 4.53 -5.47 7.72
N ARG A 43 4.84 -4.27 8.22
CA ARG A 43 4.93 -3.96 9.65
C ARG A 43 4.16 -2.69 9.94
N GLN A 44 3.35 -2.72 11.00
CA GLN A 44 2.66 -1.54 11.51
C GLN A 44 3.41 -0.96 12.72
N VAL A 45 3.60 0.37 12.72
CA VAL A 45 4.21 1.12 13.83
C VAL A 45 3.36 2.37 14.06
N GLY A 46 2.60 2.40 15.15
CA GLY A 46 1.58 3.42 15.37
C GLY A 46 0.55 3.40 14.25
N ASP A 47 0.33 4.54 13.61
CA ASP A 47 -0.62 4.69 12.50
C ASP A 47 0.02 4.44 11.12
N PHE A 48 1.32 4.10 11.07
CA PHE A 48 2.02 3.84 9.82
C PHE A 48 2.17 2.36 9.53
N ILE A 49 1.96 1.99 8.25
CA ILE A 49 2.17 0.65 7.72
C ILE A 49 3.32 0.71 6.71
N PHE A 50 4.33 -0.11 6.94
CA PHE A 50 5.50 -0.25 6.07
C PHE A 50 5.42 -1.58 5.36
N LEU A 51 5.34 -1.56 4.04
CA LEU A 51 5.33 -2.76 3.21
C LEU A 51 6.77 -3.20 2.89
N SER A 52 7.00 -4.50 2.86
CA SER A 52 8.22 -5.06 2.28
C SER A 52 8.26 -4.85 0.76
N GLY A 53 9.45 -4.87 0.18
CA GLY A 53 9.61 -4.79 -1.26
C GLY A 53 8.91 -5.96 -1.98
N ILE A 54 8.21 -5.66 -3.05
CA ILE A 54 7.47 -6.62 -3.87
C ILE A 54 8.12 -6.66 -5.24
N ILE A 55 8.38 -7.87 -5.73
CA ILE A 55 8.91 -8.13 -7.07
C ILE A 55 7.88 -8.91 -7.90
N ALA A 56 8.00 -8.82 -9.21
CA ALA A 56 7.08 -9.48 -10.15
C ALA A 56 7.41 -10.98 -10.31
N VAL A 57 7.27 -11.74 -9.21
CA VAL A 57 7.44 -13.20 -9.17
C VAL A 57 6.12 -13.83 -8.71
N ASN A 58 5.60 -14.76 -9.50
CA ASN A 58 4.45 -15.56 -9.10
C ASN A 58 4.86 -16.44 -7.89
N PRO A 59 4.28 -16.25 -6.70
CA PRO A 59 4.73 -16.95 -5.50
C PRO A 59 4.39 -18.46 -5.50
N LYS A 60 3.44 -18.90 -6.35
CA LYS A 60 3.07 -20.31 -6.47
C LYS A 60 4.06 -21.10 -7.32
N GLU A 61 4.59 -20.47 -8.34
CA GLU A 61 5.45 -21.11 -9.34
C GLU A 61 6.92 -20.73 -9.18
N GLY A 62 7.21 -19.66 -8.46
CA GLY A 62 8.57 -19.12 -8.32
C GLY A 62 9.10 -18.47 -9.60
N LEU A 63 8.23 -18.21 -10.58
CA LEU A 63 8.61 -17.68 -11.90
C LEU A 63 8.36 -16.18 -11.98
N ILE A 64 9.24 -15.48 -12.68
CA ILE A 64 9.09 -14.06 -13.00
C ILE A 64 7.95 -13.91 -14.01
N ILE A 65 7.11 -12.91 -13.83
CA ILE A 65 6.08 -12.49 -14.80
C ILE A 65 6.79 -12.04 -16.09
N GLN A 66 6.50 -12.70 -17.20
CA GLN A 66 7.15 -12.49 -18.49
C GLN A 66 6.30 -11.66 -19.46
N GLY A 67 4.98 -11.63 -19.28
CA GLY A 67 4.09 -10.92 -20.18
C GLY A 67 2.62 -11.09 -19.85
N PHE A 68 1.77 -10.71 -20.80
CA PHE A 68 0.32 -10.69 -20.62
C PHE A 68 -0.30 -12.06 -20.32
N ALA A 69 0.36 -13.17 -20.73
CA ALA A 69 -0.13 -14.52 -20.44
C ALA A 69 -0.06 -14.89 -18.96
N ASP A 70 0.75 -14.18 -18.16
CA ASP A 70 0.98 -14.48 -16.75
C ASP A 70 0.05 -13.70 -15.80
N ILE A 71 -0.85 -12.90 -16.35
CA ILE A 71 -1.82 -12.10 -15.60
C ILE A 71 -3.25 -12.37 -16.10
N PRO A 72 -4.30 -12.02 -15.33
CA PRO A 72 -5.67 -12.19 -15.78
C PRO A 72 -5.92 -11.50 -17.12
N GLN A 73 -6.66 -12.17 -18.03
CA GLN A 73 -6.93 -11.68 -19.38
C GLN A 73 -7.61 -10.30 -19.40
N GLU A 74 -8.49 -10.03 -18.43
CA GLU A 74 -9.13 -8.73 -18.29
C GLU A 74 -8.13 -7.62 -17.95
N ALA A 75 -7.20 -7.92 -17.04
CA ALA A 75 -6.11 -7.01 -16.69
C ALA A 75 -5.20 -6.76 -17.89
N ALA A 76 -4.83 -7.80 -18.63
CA ALA A 76 -4.00 -7.68 -19.84
C ALA A 76 -4.62 -6.72 -20.87
N ARG A 77 -5.92 -6.85 -21.13
CA ARG A 77 -6.67 -5.94 -22.02
C ARG A 77 -6.71 -4.51 -21.49
N LEU A 78 -6.96 -4.36 -20.18
CA LEU A 78 -7.06 -3.05 -19.53
C LEU A 78 -5.75 -2.27 -19.62
N ILE A 79 -4.61 -2.93 -19.47
CA ILE A 79 -3.30 -2.28 -19.52
C ILE A 79 -2.71 -2.17 -20.92
N GLY A 80 -3.40 -2.67 -21.95
CA GLY A 80 -3.08 -2.40 -23.34
C GLY A 80 -2.55 -3.56 -24.16
N GLN A 81 -2.93 -4.81 -23.84
CA GLN A 81 -2.73 -5.95 -24.74
C GLN A 81 -3.46 -5.69 -26.06
N THR A 82 -2.74 -5.80 -27.17
CA THR A 82 -3.27 -5.53 -28.50
C THR A 82 -3.67 -6.80 -29.27
N GLY A 83 -3.10 -7.93 -28.90
CA GLY A 83 -3.18 -9.19 -29.66
C GLY A 83 -2.18 -9.27 -30.82
N GLU A 84 -1.44 -8.19 -31.08
CA GLU A 84 -0.34 -8.18 -32.05
C GLU A 84 0.95 -8.63 -31.38
N PHE A 85 1.51 -9.72 -31.88
CA PHE A 85 2.64 -10.40 -31.25
C PHE A 85 3.87 -9.49 -31.06
N SER A 86 4.24 -8.70 -32.06
CA SER A 86 5.44 -7.87 -31.99
C SER A 86 5.32 -6.73 -30.95
N SER A 87 4.16 -6.11 -30.89
CA SER A 87 3.84 -5.07 -29.91
C SER A 87 3.75 -5.63 -28.49
N ASP A 88 3.01 -6.72 -28.34
CA ASP A 88 2.76 -7.33 -27.03
C ASP A 88 4.05 -7.92 -26.44
N MET A 89 4.95 -8.48 -27.24
CA MET A 89 6.26 -8.95 -26.78
C MET A 89 7.18 -7.82 -26.31
N LYS A 90 7.06 -6.64 -26.91
CA LYS A 90 7.91 -5.49 -26.59
C LYS A 90 7.50 -4.80 -25.29
N ILE A 91 6.22 -4.59 -25.07
CA ILE A 91 5.70 -3.80 -23.93
C ILE A 91 5.03 -4.68 -22.86
N GLY A 92 4.58 -5.88 -23.21
CA GLY A 92 3.87 -6.79 -22.33
C GLY A 92 4.63 -7.11 -21.04
N PRO A 93 5.93 -7.41 -21.07
CA PRO A 93 6.67 -7.73 -19.86
C PRO A 93 6.58 -6.64 -18.79
N ILE A 94 6.86 -5.39 -19.15
CA ILE A 94 6.83 -4.29 -18.18
C ILE A 94 5.41 -3.95 -17.70
N LEU A 95 4.43 -4.00 -18.60
CA LEU A 95 3.04 -3.74 -18.23
C LEU A 95 2.51 -4.82 -17.29
N ALA A 96 2.76 -6.10 -17.60
CA ALA A 96 2.31 -7.22 -16.77
C ALA A 96 3.02 -7.25 -15.41
N GLN A 97 4.33 -7.00 -15.36
CA GLN A 97 5.08 -6.88 -14.12
C GLN A 97 4.57 -5.74 -13.26
N SER A 98 4.30 -4.57 -13.87
CA SER A 98 3.75 -3.41 -13.17
C SER A 98 2.37 -3.71 -12.59
N TRP A 99 1.49 -4.33 -13.37
CA TRP A 99 0.18 -4.74 -12.89
C TRP A 99 0.30 -5.69 -11.69
N PHE A 100 1.06 -6.77 -11.85
CA PHE A 100 1.24 -7.78 -10.81
C PHE A 100 1.73 -7.18 -9.50
N VAL A 101 2.78 -6.35 -9.55
CA VAL A 101 3.35 -5.70 -8.34
C VAL A 101 2.32 -4.79 -7.67
N LEU A 102 1.63 -3.95 -8.43
CA LEU A 102 0.63 -3.02 -7.88
C LEU A 102 -0.59 -3.77 -7.31
N GLU A 103 -1.01 -4.86 -7.95
CA GLU A 103 -2.06 -5.73 -7.42
C GLU A 103 -1.64 -6.41 -6.10
N GLN A 104 -0.38 -6.85 -5.98
CA GLN A 104 0.14 -7.39 -4.72
C GLN A 104 0.26 -6.30 -3.64
N ILE A 105 0.66 -5.08 -3.99
CA ILE A 105 0.64 -3.93 -3.07
C ILE A 105 -0.78 -3.70 -2.56
N GLN A 106 -1.76 -3.64 -3.46
CA GLN A 106 -3.17 -3.45 -3.10
C GLN A 106 -3.64 -4.53 -2.13
N LYS A 107 -3.43 -5.80 -2.44
CA LYS A 107 -3.78 -6.93 -1.56
C LYS A 107 -3.14 -6.82 -0.18
N THR A 108 -1.85 -6.44 -0.13
CA THR A 108 -1.13 -6.30 1.14
C THR A 108 -1.64 -5.12 1.97
N VAL A 109 -1.98 -4.00 1.32
CA VAL A 109 -2.59 -2.83 1.96
C VAL A 109 -3.97 -3.17 2.53
N GLU A 110 -4.81 -3.87 1.76
CA GLU A 110 -6.14 -4.32 2.18
C GLU A 110 -6.05 -5.34 3.32
N ASP A 111 -5.13 -6.30 3.26
CA ASP A 111 -4.86 -7.27 4.35
C ASP A 111 -4.39 -6.58 5.65
N ALA A 112 -3.74 -5.44 5.52
CA ALA A 112 -3.35 -4.60 6.65
C ALA A 112 -4.49 -3.70 7.18
N GLY A 113 -5.67 -3.72 6.55
CA GLY A 113 -6.86 -2.95 6.94
C GLY A 113 -6.86 -1.51 6.44
N ALA A 114 -6.05 -1.19 5.43
CA ALA A 114 -5.98 0.11 4.76
C ALA A 114 -6.46 0.03 3.31
N GLN A 115 -6.41 1.13 2.57
CA GLN A 115 -6.84 1.25 1.18
C GLN A 115 -5.72 1.87 0.34
N MET A 116 -5.77 1.71 -0.99
CA MET A 116 -4.79 2.31 -1.90
C MET A 116 -4.73 3.84 -1.80
N SER A 117 -5.83 4.50 -1.43
CA SER A 117 -5.88 5.94 -1.14
C SER A 117 -5.05 6.36 0.07
N ASP A 118 -4.73 5.43 0.98
CA ASP A 118 -3.93 5.71 2.19
C ASP A 118 -2.42 5.59 1.93
N VAL A 119 -2.04 5.16 0.73
CA VAL A 119 -0.63 5.06 0.32
C VAL A 119 -0.07 6.46 0.10
N VAL A 120 0.87 6.88 0.94
CA VAL A 120 1.46 8.22 0.89
C VAL A 120 2.76 8.27 0.10
N LYS A 121 3.45 7.14 -0.07
CA LYS A 121 4.74 7.08 -0.77
C LYS A 121 4.94 5.74 -1.48
N LEU A 122 5.47 5.83 -2.71
CA LEU A 122 5.99 4.69 -3.46
C LEU A 122 7.49 4.87 -3.70
N VAL A 123 8.23 3.78 -3.57
CA VAL A 123 9.64 3.69 -3.98
C VAL A 123 9.72 2.61 -5.06
N GLN A 124 10.21 2.97 -6.24
CA GLN A 124 10.27 2.06 -7.38
C GLN A 124 11.71 1.91 -7.88
N TYR A 125 12.06 0.68 -8.27
CA TYR A 125 13.37 0.38 -8.85
C TYR A 125 13.19 -0.20 -10.26
N PHE A 126 13.84 0.42 -11.23
CA PHE A 126 13.83 -0.01 -12.64
C PHE A 126 15.23 -0.38 -13.09
N LYS A 127 15.33 -1.46 -13.88
CA LYS A 127 16.57 -1.78 -14.62
C LYS A 127 16.80 -0.81 -15.77
N ASN A 128 15.71 -0.28 -16.36
CA ASN A 128 15.72 0.72 -17.39
C ASN A 128 14.64 1.76 -17.14
N LEU A 129 15.02 3.02 -17.01
CA LEU A 129 14.10 4.14 -16.75
C LEU A 129 13.16 4.44 -17.92
N ASP A 130 13.50 4.01 -19.15
CA ASP A 130 12.60 4.10 -20.31
C ASP A 130 11.26 3.37 -20.09
N HIS A 131 11.22 2.44 -19.14
CA HIS A 131 10.02 1.71 -18.77
C HIS A 131 9.07 2.53 -17.85
N PHE A 132 9.55 3.61 -17.26
CA PHE A 132 8.75 4.41 -16.32
C PHE A 132 7.43 4.94 -16.90
N PRO A 133 7.34 5.42 -18.15
CA PRO A 133 6.06 5.84 -18.74
C PRO A 133 5.04 4.70 -18.83
N LEU A 134 5.47 3.48 -19.16
CA LEU A 134 4.59 2.29 -19.21
C LEU A 134 4.09 1.90 -17.81
N TYR A 135 4.99 1.87 -16.83
CA TYR A 135 4.61 1.69 -15.42
C TYR A 135 3.62 2.75 -14.96
N SER A 136 3.84 4.03 -15.28
CA SER A 136 2.94 5.12 -14.88
C SER A 136 1.53 4.95 -15.42
N ARG A 137 1.36 4.42 -16.64
CA ARG A 137 0.03 4.09 -17.18
C ARG A 137 -0.70 3.08 -16.30
N VAL A 138 -0.01 2.01 -15.90
CA VAL A 138 -0.59 0.98 -15.04
C VAL A 138 -0.86 1.53 -13.64
N ARG A 139 0.08 2.28 -13.06
CA ARG A 139 -0.07 2.91 -11.74
C ARG A 139 -1.33 3.77 -11.63
N ASN A 140 -1.64 4.53 -12.67
CA ASN A 140 -2.80 5.42 -12.69
C ASN A 140 -4.15 4.66 -12.63
N LEU A 141 -4.17 3.36 -12.89
CA LEU A 141 -5.36 2.52 -12.72
C LEU A 141 -5.61 2.15 -11.25
N PHE A 142 -4.56 2.12 -10.44
CA PHE A 142 -4.63 1.78 -9.01
C PHE A 142 -4.82 3.02 -8.12
N PHE A 143 -4.42 4.19 -8.59
CA PHE A 143 -4.51 5.45 -7.85
C PHE A 143 -5.37 6.44 -8.64
N THR A 144 -6.66 6.50 -8.31
CA THR A 144 -7.64 7.35 -8.99
C THR A 144 -7.87 8.71 -8.31
N GLY A 145 -7.34 8.89 -7.09
CA GLY A 145 -7.45 10.10 -6.28
C GLY A 145 -6.13 10.86 -6.17
N VAL A 146 -5.78 11.23 -4.94
CA VAL A 146 -4.48 11.88 -4.65
C VAL A 146 -3.35 10.88 -4.88
N MET A 147 -2.42 11.25 -5.73
CA MET A 147 -1.26 10.40 -6.04
C MET A 147 -0.28 10.35 -4.87
N PRO A 148 0.27 9.18 -4.53
CA PRO A 148 1.36 9.10 -3.56
C PRO A 148 2.61 9.81 -4.07
N THR A 149 3.45 10.28 -3.14
CA THR A 149 4.79 10.75 -3.49
C THR A 149 5.60 9.58 -4.07
N SER A 150 6.50 9.88 -5.00
CA SER A 150 7.22 8.86 -5.78
C SER A 150 8.72 9.09 -5.69
N THR A 151 9.47 8.01 -5.48
CA THR A 151 10.93 7.97 -5.64
C THR A 151 11.24 6.87 -6.65
N VAL A 152 12.03 7.21 -7.66
CA VAL A 152 12.44 6.32 -8.76
C VAL A 152 13.95 6.19 -8.76
#